data_0640c62ec438f59517ff0bc59649eda9
#
_entry.id   0640c62ec438f59517ff0bc59649eda9
#
_cell.length_a   1.000
_cell.length_b   1.000
_cell.length_c   1.000
_cell.angle_alpha   90.00
_cell.angle_beta   90.00
_cell.angle_gamma   90.00
#
_symmetry.space_group_name_H-M   'P 1'
#
loop_
_entity.id
_entity.type
_entity.pdbx_description
1 polymer ?
#
loop_
_entity_poly.entity_id
_entity_poly.type
_entity_poly.pdbx_seq_one_letter_code
_entity_poly.pdbx_strand_id
1 'polypeptide(L)'
;MSGGSLNYFYSSLEEHVGDFGDKELDDLVKDLATLFHDREWFLSADTNEGHWNDARDAFKAKWFTKVGRKERIEKYLDQMKEEVLRSLGLTDAYCRNCKHWKLSDNGSDDFPYGWCDITAGCMMHQSENCEKFEMNEEKNNV
;
A
#
# COMPACT_ATOMS: atom_id res chain seq x y z
N MET A 1 -0.81 22.81 -27.98
CA MET A 1 -0.87 22.98 -26.53
C MET A 1 -2.32 23.11 -26.09
N SER A 2 -3.02 22.08 -25.84
CA SER A 2 -4.22 22.12 -25.02
C SER A 2 -4.43 20.73 -24.46
N GLY A 3 -3.84 20.46 -23.32
CA GLY A 3 -4.26 19.35 -22.49
C GLY A 3 -5.69 19.61 -22.09
N GLY A 4 -6.66 19.17 -22.82
CA GLY A 4 -8.06 19.48 -22.57
C GLY A 4 -9.01 18.78 -23.51
N SER A 5 -8.52 17.82 -24.30
CA SER A 5 -9.34 17.07 -25.26
C SER A 5 -10.51 16.34 -24.60
N LEU A 6 -10.40 16.01 -23.32
CA LEU A 6 -11.43 15.38 -22.49
C LEU A 6 -11.83 16.26 -21.29
N ASN A 7 -11.53 17.58 -21.31
CA ASN A 7 -11.85 18.54 -20.26
C ASN A 7 -11.33 18.12 -18.86
N TYR A 8 -10.17 17.47 -18.81
CA TYR A 8 -9.58 16.99 -17.54
C TYR A 8 -10.54 16.10 -16.74
N PHE A 9 -11.32 15.28 -17.43
CA PHE A 9 -12.31 14.40 -16.81
C PHE A 9 -11.69 13.45 -15.79
N TYR A 10 -10.44 13.05 -15.98
CA TYR A 10 -9.69 12.25 -15.02
C TYR A 10 -9.62 12.91 -13.63
N SER A 11 -9.47 14.24 -13.56
CA SER A 11 -9.43 14.98 -12.29
C SER A 11 -10.74 14.85 -11.54
N SER A 12 -11.89 14.90 -12.23
CA SER A 12 -13.19 14.69 -11.60
C SER A 12 -13.35 13.24 -11.09
N LEU A 13 -12.78 12.27 -11.78
CA LEU A 13 -12.76 10.88 -11.28
C LEU A 13 -11.89 10.73 -10.03
N GLU A 14 -10.73 11.40 -9.98
CA GLU A 14 -9.84 11.37 -8.82
C GLU A 14 -10.49 11.92 -7.56
N GLU A 15 -11.35 12.94 -7.68
CA GLU A 15 -12.11 13.50 -6.55
C GLU A 15 -13.06 12.51 -5.89
N HIS A 16 -13.47 11.46 -6.62
CA HIS A 16 -14.40 10.44 -6.14
C HIS A 16 -13.72 9.13 -5.69
N VAL A 17 -12.39 9.08 -5.68
CA VAL A 17 -11.66 7.92 -5.14
C VAL A 17 -11.84 7.89 -3.62
N GLY A 18 -12.39 6.80 -3.11
CA GLY A 18 -12.69 6.62 -1.69
C GLY A 18 -14.15 6.85 -1.31
N ASP A 19 -15.00 7.33 -2.24
CA ASP A 19 -16.42 7.62 -1.96
C ASP A 19 -17.30 6.37 -1.95
N PHE A 20 -16.85 5.27 -2.56
CA PHE A 20 -17.68 4.08 -2.74
C PHE A 20 -17.80 3.20 -1.50
N GLY A 21 -16.88 3.34 -0.54
CA GLY A 21 -16.82 2.46 0.63
C GLY A 21 -16.51 0.99 0.27
N ASP A 22 -16.08 0.76 -0.96
CA ASP A 22 -15.67 -0.54 -1.49
C ASP A 22 -14.30 -0.38 -2.16
N LYS A 23 -13.31 -1.08 -1.62
CA LYS A 23 -11.93 -0.92 -2.06
C LYS A 23 -11.71 -1.33 -3.52
N GLU A 24 -12.43 -2.34 -4.02
CA GLU A 24 -12.29 -2.75 -5.42
C GLU A 24 -12.84 -1.68 -6.36
N LEU A 25 -13.95 -1.04 -5.99
CA LEU A 25 -14.53 0.07 -6.77
C LEU A 25 -13.67 1.33 -6.70
N ASP A 26 -13.15 1.67 -5.54
CA ASP A 26 -12.24 2.82 -5.39
C ASP A 26 -10.96 2.63 -6.21
N ASP A 27 -10.35 1.44 -6.19
CA ASP A 27 -9.20 1.11 -7.02
C ASP A 27 -9.54 1.11 -8.53
N LEU A 28 -10.75 0.69 -8.91
CA LEU A 28 -11.21 0.78 -10.29
C LEU A 28 -11.31 2.23 -10.77
N VAL A 29 -11.92 3.10 -9.96
CA VAL A 29 -12.08 4.52 -10.30
C VAL A 29 -10.71 5.19 -10.42
N LYS A 30 -9.78 4.89 -9.52
CA LYS A 30 -8.42 5.38 -9.57
C LYS A 30 -7.69 4.96 -10.85
N ASP A 31 -7.74 3.68 -11.20
CA ASP A 31 -7.11 3.19 -12.43
C ASP A 31 -7.80 3.75 -13.68
N LEU A 32 -9.13 3.96 -13.62
CA LEU A 32 -9.88 4.58 -14.71
C LEU A 32 -9.47 6.05 -14.90
N ALA A 33 -9.28 6.79 -13.82
CA ALA A 33 -8.77 8.16 -13.88
C ALA A 33 -7.39 8.19 -14.56
N THR A 34 -6.48 7.30 -14.17
CA THR A 34 -5.17 7.16 -14.82
C THR A 34 -5.30 6.87 -16.32
N LEU A 35 -6.21 5.96 -16.70
CA LEU A 35 -6.44 5.62 -18.11
C LEU A 35 -6.99 6.81 -18.92
N PHE A 36 -7.88 7.62 -18.32
CA PHE A 36 -8.38 8.84 -18.97
C PHE A 36 -7.29 9.92 -19.10
N HIS A 37 -6.42 10.04 -18.12
CA HIS A 37 -5.26 10.93 -18.16
C HIS A 37 -4.32 10.53 -19.32
N ASP A 38 -3.94 9.26 -19.44
CA ASP A 38 -3.08 8.77 -20.51
C ASP A 38 -3.75 8.95 -21.89
N ARG A 39 -5.08 8.76 -21.96
CA ARG A 39 -5.84 9.03 -23.17
C ARG A 39 -5.83 10.49 -23.58
N GLU A 40 -5.99 11.39 -22.64
CA GLU A 40 -5.96 12.84 -22.88
C GLU A 40 -4.59 13.27 -23.40
N TRP A 41 -3.52 12.78 -22.79
CA TRP A 41 -2.15 13.05 -23.22
C TRP A 41 -1.86 12.52 -24.63
N PHE A 42 -2.37 11.35 -24.96
CA PHE A 42 -2.29 10.84 -26.32
C PHE A 42 -3.04 11.74 -27.32
N LEU A 43 -4.25 12.17 -26.99
CA LEU A 43 -5.04 13.05 -27.87
C LEU A 43 -4.43 14.45 -28.01
N SER A 44 -3.68 14.91 -27.02
CA SER A 44 -2.94 16.18 -27.05
C SER A 44 -1.58 16.08 -27.72
N ALA A 45 -1.21 14.88 -28.19
CA ALA A 45 0.11 14.55 -28.74
C ALA A 45 1.28 14.74 -27.74
N ASP A 46 0.98 14.68 -26.44
CA ASP A 46 2.00 14.72 -25.37
C ASP A 46 2.64 13.36 -25.13
N THR A 47 1.98 12.27 -25.57
CA THR A 47 2.51 10.90 -25.57
C THR A 47 2.31 10.22 -26.93
N ASN A 48 3.00 9.09 -27.11
CA ASN A 48 2.89 8.31 -28.34
C ASN A 48 1.83 7.20 -28.24
N GLU A 49 1.48 6.62 -29.41
CA GLU A 49 0.48 5.55 -29.49
C GLU A 49 0.90 4.28 -28.72
N GLY A 50 2.18 3.97 -28.66
CA GLY A 50 2.69 2.82 -27.91
C GLY A 50 2.34 2.93 -26.43
N HIS A 51 2.61 4.07 -25.82
CA HIS A 51 2.28 4.33 -24.41
C HIS A 51 0.76 4.17 -24.15
N TRP A 52 -0.07 4.76 -25.00
CA TRP A 52 -1.52 4.60 -24.90
C TRP A 52 -1.98 3.15 -25.02
N ASN A 53 -1.43 2.39 -25.98
CA ASN A 53 -1.79 0.98 -26.16
C ASN A 53 -1.38 0.15 -24.94
N ASP A 54 -0.19 0.37 -24.39
CA ASP A 54 0.30 -0.32 -23.18
C ASP A 54 -0.58 -0.03 -21.97
N ALA A 55 -0.93 1.23 -21.72
CA ALA A 55 -1.80 1.63 -20.62
C ALA A 55 -3.20 0.99 -20.74
N ARG A 56 -3.79 1.05 -21.94
CA ARG A 56 -5.09 0.43 -22.23
C ARG A 56 -5.06 -1.09 -22.01
N ASP A 57 -4.03 -1.77 -22.50
CA ASP A 57 -3.95 -3.21 -22.46
C ASP A 57 -3.65 -3.69 -21.03
N ALA A 58 -2.83 -2.95 -20.26
CA ALA A 58 -2.62 -3.19 -18.83
C ALA A 58 -3.94 -3.04 -18.03
N PHE A 59 -4.71 -1.98 -18.30
CA PHE A 59 -6.01 -1.79 -17.65
C PHE A 59 -6.97 -2.95 -17.95
N LYS A 60 -7.06 -3.38 -19.23
CA LYS A 60 -7.90 -4.51 -19.62
C LYS A 60 -7.45 -5.82 -18.97
N ALA A 61 -6.15 -6.08 -18.93
CA ALA A 61 -5.59 -7.27 -18.29
C ALA A 61 -5.95 -7.32 -16.81
N LYS A 62 -5.81 -6.20 -16.12
CA LYS A 62 -6.12 -6.09 -14.70
C LYS A 62 -7.59 -6.27 -14.39
N TRP A 63 -8.49 -5.61 -15.16
CA TRP A 63 -9.90 -5.49 -14.77
C TRP A 63 -10.84 -6.48 -15.44
N PHE A 64 -10.55 -6.92 -16.69
CA PHE A 64 -11.47 -7.73 -17.47
C PHE A 64 -11.05 -9.18 -17.65
N THR A 65 -9.92 -9.59 -17.08
CA THR A 65 -9.53 -10.99 -17.13
C THR A 65 -9.82 -11.71 -15.79
N LYS A 66 -10.05 -13.03 -15.85
CA LYS A 66 -10.22 -13.86 -14.64
C LYS A 66 -8.96 -13.89 -13.79
N VAL A 67 -7.79 -13.88 -14.43
CA VAL A 67 -6.49 -13.87 -13.74
C VAL A 67 -6.32 -12.55 -12.98
N GLY A 68 -6.50 -11.43 -13.63
CA GLY A 68 -6.40 -10.11 -12.99
C GLY A 68 -7.36 -9.94 -11.82
N ARG A 69 -8.60 -10.47 -11.90
CA ARG A 69 -9.53 -10.45 -10.77
C ARG A 69 -9.03 -11.29 -9.60
N LYS A 70 -8.50 -12.47 -9.87
CA LYS A 70 -7.95 -13.35 -8.83
C LYS A 70 -6.78 -12.67 -8.12
N GLU A 71 -5.83 -12.09 -8.88
CA GLU A 71 -4.68 -11.37 -8.33
C GLU A 71 -5.09 -10.19 -7.45
N ARG A 72 -6.13 -9.43 -7.85
CA ARG A 72 -6.66 -8.35 -7.01
C ARG A 72 -7.24 -8.86 -5.70
N ILE A 73 -8.05 -9.92 -5.75
CA ILE A 73 -8.64 -10.52 -4.54
C ILE A 73 -7.53 -11.04 -3.61
N GLU A 74 -6.54 -11.74 -4.13
CA GLU A 74 -5.40 -12.22 -3.34
C GLU A 74 -4.65 -11.05 -2.66
N LYS A 75 -4.39 -9.98 -3.41
CA LYS A 75 -3.78 -8.76 -2.86
C LYS A 75 -4.61 -8.15 -1.73
N TYR A 76 -5.93 -8.06 -1.86
CA TYR A 76 -6.79 -7.51 -0.80
C TYR A 76 -6.81 -8.40 0.44
N LEU A 77 -6.83 -9.73 0.26
CA LEU A 77 -6.76 -10.67 1.38
C LEU A 77 -5.43 -10.55 2.13
N ASP A 78 -4.32 -10.40 1.42
CA ASP A 78 -3.01 -10.20 2.04
C ASP A 78 -2.96 -8.87 2.81
N GLN A 79 -3.48 -7.78 2.24
CA GLN A 79 -3.57 -6.49 2.93
C GLN A 79 -4.42 -6.56 4.20
N MET A 80 -5.59 -7.20 4.13
CA MET A 80 -6.47 -7.39 5.31
C MET A 80 -5.78 -8.25 6.38
N LYS A 81 -5.09 -9.31 5.98
CA LYS A 81 -4.31 -10.15 6.90
C LYS A 81 -3.25 -9.32 7.63
N GLU A 82 -2.46 -8.54 6.90
CA GLU A 82 -1.43 -7.67 7.48
C GLU A 82 -2.04 -6.63 8.44
N GLU A 83 -3.18 -6.03 8.09
CA GLU A 83 -3.87 -5.06 8.94
C GLU A 83 -4.38 -5.71 10.23
N VAL A 84 -4.98 -6.91 10.14
CA VAL A 84 -5.41 -7.66 11.33
C VAL A 84 -4.22 -8.06 12.20
N LEU A 85 -3.15 -8.62 11.63
CA LEU A 85 -1.94 -8.98 12.36
C LEU A 85 -1.33 -7.75 13.04
N ARG A 86 -1.32 -6.60 12.36
CA ARG A 86 -0.86 -5.32 12.92
C ARG A 86 -1.73 -4.89 14.10
N SER A 87 -3.04 -4.93 13.97
CA SER A 87 -3.98 -4.53 15.03
C SER A 87 -3.88 -5.42 16.28
N LEU A 88 -3.56 -6.69 16.08
CA LEU A 88 -3.34 -7.66 17.16
C LEU A 88 -1.89 -7.63 17.70
N GLY A 89 -1.01 -6.81 17.09
CA GLY A 89 0.40 -6.78 17.46
C GLY A 89 1.16 -8.07 17.15
N LEU A 90 0.69 -8.84 16.17
CA LEU A 90 1.25 -10.13 15.73
C LEU A 90 2.10 -10.02 14.46
N THR A 91 2.36 -8.81 13.97
CA THR A 91 3.28 -8.63 12.83
C THR A 91 4.71 -8.87 13.30
N ASP A 92 5.44 -9.68 12.56
CA ASP A 92 6.83 -10.05 12.89
C ASP A 92 7.79 -8.85 12.92
N ALA A 93 7.41 -7.74 12.26
CA ALA A 93 8.25 -6.55 12.10
C ALA A 93 8.15 -5.52 13.25
N TYR A 94 7.48 -5.81 14.36
CA TYR A 94 7.48 -4.89 15.50
C TYR A 94 8.79 -4.94 16.28
N CYS A 95 9.29 -3.78 16.68
CA CYS A 95 10.52 -3.67 17.48
C CYS A 95 10.51 -4.57 18.72
N ARG A 96 9.35 -4.80 19.35
CA ARG A 96 9.23 -5.72 20.51
C ARG A 96 9.57 -7.19 20.17
N ASN A 97 9.43 -7.60 18.90
CA ASN A 97 9.76 -8.93 18.40
C ASN A 97 11.20 -9.00 17.87
N CYS A 98 11.89 -7.88 17.80
CA CYS A 98 13.28 -7.81 17.38
C CYS A 98 14.22 -8.24 18.50
N LYS A 99 15.28 -8.98 18.17
CA LYS A 99 16.31 -9.38 19.15
C LYS A 99 17.10 -8.22 19.74
N HIS A 100 17.14 -7.08 19.03
CA HIS A 100 17.85 -5.87 19.45
C HIS A 100 17.02 -4.93 20.32
N TRP A 101 15.74 -5.27 20.55
CA TRP A 101 14.86 -4.44 21.36
C TRP A 101 14.85 -4.88 22.82
N LYS A 102 15.01 -3.95 23.73
CA LYS A 102 14.97 -4.17 25.18
C LYS A 102 13.87 -3.36 25.81
N LEU A 103 13.07 -4.01 26.64
CA LEU A 103 12.03 -3.35 27.43
C LEU A 103 12.69 -2.40 28.45
N SER A 104 12.13 -1.19 28.60
CA SER A 104 12.52 -0.27 29.66
C SER A 104 11.97 -0.75 31.01
N ASP A 105 12.70 -0.47 32.09
CA ASP A 105 12.25 -0.77 33.48
C ASP A 105 10.90 -0.11 33.82
N ASN A 106 10.52 0.94 33.11
CA ASN A 106 9.25 1.65 33.26
C ASN A 106 8.17 1.20 32.23
N GLY A 107 8.47 0.23 31.38
CA GLY A 107 7.54 -0.35 30.43
C GLY A 107 6.72 -1.47 31.06
N SER A 108 5.46 -1.63 30.57
CA SER A 108 4.60 -2.77 30.89
C SER A 108 4.18 -3.46 29.59
N ASP A 109 3.62 -4.67 29.69
CA ASP A 109 3.11 -5.40 28.52
C ASP A 109 2.00 -4.63 27.79
N ASP A 110 1.23 -3.79 28.50
CA ASP A 110 0.17 -2.94 27.94
C ASP A 110 0.73 -1.65 27.32
N PHE A 111 1.89 -1.17 27.80
CA PHE A 111 2.60 0.00 27.28
C PHE A 111 4.09 -0.28 27.18
N PRO A 112 4.51 -1.02 26.15
CA PRO A 112 5.90 -1.44 26.02
C PRO A 112 6.77 -0.28 25.53
N TYR A 113 7.40 0.44 26.46
CA TYR A 113 8.49 1.36 26.14
C TYR A 113 9.80 0.58 26.16
N GLY A 114 10.62 0.76 25.13
CA GLY A 114 11.90 0.11 25.05
C GLY A 114 12.87 0.85 24.15
N TRP A 115 14.10 0.39 24.08
CA TRP A 115 15.13 0.92 23.19
C TRP A 115 15.75 -0.18 22.35
N CYS A 116 16.30 0.22 21.19
CA CYS A 116 17.02 -0.66 20.29
C CYS A 116 18.53 -0.45 20.45
N ASP A 117 19.28 -1.51 20.63
CA ASP A 117 20.74 -1.43 20.79
C ASP A 117 21.45 -0.92 19.52
N ILE A 118 20.81 -1.07 18.34
CA ILE A 118 21.42 -0.67 17.05
C ILE A 118 21.19 0.80 16.71
N THR A 119 20.02 1.34 17.11
CA THR A 119 19.61 2.71 16.76
C THR A 119 19.70 3.64 17.96
N ALA A 120 20.83 3.66 18.63
CA ALA A 120 21.10 4.39 19.88
C ALA A 120 20.24 5.66 20.02
N GLY A 121 19.26 5.64 20.93
CA GLY A 121 18.46 6.80 21.31
C GLY A 121 17.04 6.89 20.78
N CYS A 122 16.53 5.92 20.06
CA CYS A 122 15.13 5.93 19.64
C CYS A 122 14.24 5.25 20.67
N MET A 123 13.52 6.04 21.47
CA MET A 123 12.30 5.58 22.14
C MET A 123 11.26 5.32 21.05
N MET A 124 11.25 4.14 20.46
CA MET A 124 10.38 3.86 19.35
C MET A 124 9.09 3.24 19.80
N HIS A 125 8.04 4.00 19.67
CA HIS A 125 6.80 3.45 19.18
C HIS A 125 7.08 2.69 17.86
N GLN A 126 6.98 1.35 17.90
CA GLN A 126 6.70 0.49 16.75
C GLN A 126 7.02 1.09 15.36
N SER A 127 8.28 1.09 14.93
CA SER A 127 8.58 1.48 13.56
C SER A 127 8.37 0.28 12.65
N GLU A 128 7.44 0.42 11.74
CA GLU A 128 7.02 -0.61 10.80
C GLU A 128 8.08 -0.98 9.74
N ASN A 129 9.20 -0.25 9.67
CA ASN A 129 10.23 -0.41 8.64
C ASN A 129 11.64 -0.27 9.21
N CYS A 130 12.02 -1.17 10.10
CA CYS A 130 13.42 -1.22 10.53
C CYS A 130 14.22 -2.08 9.55
N GLU A 131 15.10 -1.48 8.74
CA GLU A 131 16.00 -2.19 7.82
C GLU A 131 16.95 -3.18 8.55
N LYS A 132 17.10 -3.03 9.87
CA LYS A 132 17.95 -3.86 10.72
C LYS A 132 17.15 -4.79 11.64
N PHE A 133 15.87 -5.02 11.29
CA PHE A 133 15.02 -5.95 12.04
C PHE A 133 15.57 -7.37 11.96
N GLU A 134 15.77 -8.00 13.09
CA GLU A 134 16.11 -9.41 13.21
C GLU A 134 15.17 -10.05 14.24
N MET A 135 14.42 -11.07 13.83
CA MET A 135 13.42 -11.73 14.66
C MET A 135 14.05 -12.38 15.90
N ASN A 136 13.40 -12.22 17.04
CA ASN A 136 13.77 -12.93 18.25
C ASN A 136 13.04 -14.27 18.31
N GLU A 137 13.70 -15.35 17.93
CA GLU A 137 13.13 -16.71 17.87
C GLU A 137 12.67 -17.22 19.25
N GLU A 138 13.22 -16.71 20.33
CA GLU A 138 12.85 -17.14 21.70
C GLU A 138 11.46 -16.62 22.13
N LYS A 139 10.95 -15.56 21.52
CA LYS A 139 9.64 -14.97 21.88
C LYS A 139 8.46 -15.59 21.12
N ASN A 140 8.71 -16.40 20.11
CA ASN A 140 7.67 -17.03 19.28
C ASN A 140 7.23 -18.42 19.78
N ASN A 141 7.73 -18.91 20.90
CA ASN A 141 7.40 -20.22 21.48
C ASN A 141 6.42 -20.14 22.67
N VAL A 142 5.48 -19.21 22.64
CA VAL A 142 4.39 -19.16 23.65
C VAL A 142 3.04 -19.35 22.96
#